data_20312b325e2992263e178aef4f10e2b8
#
_entry.id   20312b325e2992263e178aef4f10e2b8
#
_cell.length_a   1.000
_cell.length_b   1.000
_cell.length_c   1.000
_cell.angle_alpha   90.00
_cell.angle_beta   90.00
_cell.angle_gamma   90.00
#
_symmetry.space_group_name_H-M   'P 1'
#
loop_
_entity.id
_entity.type
_entity.pdbx_description
1 polymer ?
#
loop_
_entity_poly.entity_id
_entity_poly.type
_entity_poly.pdbx_seq_one_letter_code
_entity_poly.pdbx_strand_id
1 'polypeptide(L)'
;MSSSRMPALFLGHGSPMNVLEDNVYTRAWRHLGETLPRPKAIVVVSAHWFTRGTGVTAMEAPKTIHDFGGFPQALYDTHYPAPGSPELAQQLVDLLAPVPVTLDKEAWGFDHGSWGVLIKMYPDADIPMVQLSIDSTKPAAWHLEMGRKLATLRDEGIMLVASGNVVHNLRTARWHGENTPYPWASAFNAYVKANLTWQGPVEKHPLVNYLEHEGGSLSNPTPEHFLPLLYVLGAWDGQEPVTIPIDGIEMGSLSMLSVQVG
;
A
#
# COMPACT_ATOMS: atom_id res chain seq x y z
N MET A 1 11.35 22.27 17.60
CA MET A 1 10.50 22.32 16.40
C MET A 1 9.61 21.10 16.47
N SER A 2 8.30 21.30 16.54
CA SER A 2 7.35 20.15 16.44
C SER A 2 7.57 19.54 15.07
N SER A 3 8.01 18.28 15.01
CA SER A 3 8.04 17.56 13.74
C SER A 3 6.57 17.46 13.28
N SER A 4 6.29 17.93 12.08
CA SER A 4 4.97 17.71 11.50
C SER A 4 4.76 16.20 11.42
N ARG A 5 3.57 15.72 11.79
CA ARG A 5 3.17 14.32 11.68
C ARG A 5 3.39 13.83 10.24
N MET A 6 3.99 12.67 10.08
CA MET A 6 4.23 12.12 8.75
C MET A 6 2.91 11.75 8.05
N PRO A 7 2.79 11.95 6.74
CA PRO A 7 1.62 11.49 6.00
C PRO A 7 1.54 9.96 6.02
N ALA A 8 0.33 9.43 5.80
CA ALA A 8 0.13 8.03 5.44
C ALA A 8 -0.35 7.96 3.99
N LEU A 9 0.21 7.04 3.20
CA LEU A 9 -0.04 6.93 1.77
C LEU A 9 -0.59 5.55 1.42
N PHE A 10 -1.69 5.52 0.66
CA PHE A 10 -2.07 4.36 -0.12
C PHE A 10 -1.70 4.62 -1.58
N LEU A 11 -0.98 3.70 -2.21
CA LEU A 11 -0.51 3.83 -3.59
C LEU A 11 -1.04 2.68 -4.43
N GLY A 12 -1.80 3.02 -5.47
CA GLY A 12 -2.19 2.06 -6.51
C GLY A 12 -0.97 1.70 -7.35
N HIS A 13 -0.34 0.55 -7.11
CA HIS A 13 0.94 0.21 -7.73
C HIS A 13 0.81 -0.23 -9.21
N GLY A 14 -0.33 -0.83 -9.58
CA GLY A 14 -0.58 -1.28 -10.95
C GLY A 14 0.39 -2.33 -11.47
N SER A 15 0.88 -2.14 -12.69
CA SER A 15 1.82 -3.08 -13.30
C SER A 15 3.25 -2.93 -12.77
N PRO A 16 4.00 -4.03 -12.57
CA PRO A 16 5.45 -3.98 -12.31
C PRO A 16 6.25 -3.17 -13.35
N MET A 17 5.72 -3.04 -14.58
CA MET A 17 6.35 -2.24 -15.65
C MET A 17 6.51 -0.77 -15.29
N ASN A 18 5.72 -0.25 -14.35
CA ASN A 18 5.87 1.13 -13.85
C ASN A 18 7.29 1.42 -13.33
N VAL A 19 8.02 0.41 -12.92
CA VAL A 19 9.44 0.54 -12.52
C VAL A 19 10.31 1.05 -13.68
N LEU A 20 10.07 0.58 -14.88
CA LEU A 20 10.84 0.95 -16.09
C LEU A 20 10.23 2.13 -16.86
N GLU A 21 8.97 2.43 -16.62
CA GLU A 21 8.21 3.43 -17.37
C GLU A 21 8.31 4.84 -16.79
N ASP A 22 8.15 5.83 -17.66
CA ASP A 22 7.91 7.22 -17.31
C ASP A 22 6.50 7.63 -17.81
N ASN A 23 5.52 7.54 -16.94
CA ASN A 23 4.12 7.82 -17.22
C ASN A 23 3.53 8.78 -16.17
N VAL A 24 2.23 9.07 -16.27
CA VAL A 24 1.57 10.02 -15.35
C VAL A 24 1.65 9.54 -13.89
N TYR A 25 1.58 8.24 -13.64
CA TYR A 25 1.60 7.66 -12.30
C TYR A 25 3.00 7.69 -11.69
N THR A 26 4.00 7.26 -12.45
CA THR A 26 5.40 7.24 -11.98
C THR A 26 5.95 8.64 -11.74
N ARG A 27 5.52 9.62 -12.55
CA ARG A 27 5.84 11.05 -12.29
C ARG A 27 5.15 11.57 -11.03
N ALA A 28 3.91 11.16 -10.77
CA ALA A 28 3.21 11.56 -9.55
C ALA A 28 3.85 10.93 -8.30
N TRP A 29 4.30 9.67 -8.34
CA TRP A 29 5.05 9.06 -7.23
C TRP A 29 6.38 9.80 -6.97
N ARG A 30 7.10 10.17 -8.03
CA ARG A 30 8.33 10.98 -7.90
C ARG A 30 8.02 12.32 -7.23
N HIS A 31 6.98 13.00 -7.68
CA HIS A 31 6.54 14.26 -7.09
C HIS A 31 6.16 14.14 -5.61
N LEU A 32 5.50 13.07 -5.21
CA LEU A 32 5.23 12.79 -3.79
C LEU A 32 6.54 12.65 -2.99
N GLY A 33 7.52 11.92 -3.51
CA GLY A 33 8.82 11.78 -2.86
C GLY A 33 9.60 13.08 -2.72
N GLU A 34 9.44 14.01 -3.69
CA GLU A 34 10.09 15.32 -3.71
C GLU A 34 9.41 16.35 -2.79
N THR A 35 8.09 16.25 -2.62
CA THR A 35 7.30 17.30 -1.96
C THR A 35 6.91 16.98 -0.51
N LEU A 36 6.77 15.70 -0.19
CA LEU A 36 6.44 15.27 1.16
C LEU A 36 7.66 15.38 2.09
N PRO A 37 7.43 15.56 3.41
CA PRO A 37 8.51 15.51 4.37
C PRO A 37 9.29 14.18 4.25
N ARG A 38 10.62 14.26 4.29
CA ARG A 38 11.45 13.05 4.23
C ARG A 38 11.30 12.23 5.51
N PRO A 39 10.88 10.97 5.45
CA PRO A 39 10.72 10.14 6.63
C PRO A 39 12.07 9.67 7.18
N LYS A 40 12.12 9.41 8.47
CA LYS A 40 13.25 8.73 9.13
C LYS A 40 13.30 7.26 8.80
N ALA A 41 12.12 6.64 8.63
CA ALA A 41 11.93 5.26 8.23
C ALA A 41 10.53 5.08 7.60
N ILE A 42 10.32 3.96 6.93
CA ILE A 42 9.05 3.63 6.27
C ILE A 42 8.55 2.27 6.76
N VAL A 43 7.29 2.19 7.13
CA VAL A 43 6.55 0.93 7.28
C VAL A 43 5.72 0.74 6.03
N VAL A 44 5.95 -0.38 5.31
CA VAL A 44 5.19 -0.72 4.10
C VAL A 44 4.23 -1.87 4.39
N VAL A 45 3.00 -1.74 3.91
CA VAL A 45 2.00 -2.82 3.85
C VAL A 45 1.71 -3.09 2.39
N SER A 46 2.18 -4.22 1.85
CA SER A 46 1.98 -4.58 0.44
C SER A 46 0.97 -5.71 0.27
N ALA A 47 0.14 -5.60 -0.75
CA ALA A 47 -0.80 -6.65 -1.18
C ALA A 47 -0.12 -8.01 -1.44
N HIS A 48 1.18 -8.00 -1.76
CA HIS A 48 1.92 -9.18 -2.19
C HIS A 48 2.43 -10.04 -1.03
N TRP A 49 2.48 -9.51 0.19
CA TRP A 49 2.82 -10.32 1.37
C TRP A 49 1.55 -10.64 2.18
N PHE A 50 0.80 -11.60 1.67
CA PHE A 50 -0.48 -12.05 2.21
C PHE A 50 -0.30 -13.41 2.89
N THR A 51 -0.31 -13.45 4.23
CA THR A 51 0.16 -14.58 5.05
C THR A 51 -0.90 -15.07 6.02
N ARG A 52 -0.69 -16.23 6.61
CA ARG A 52 -1.45 -16.67 7.80
C ARG A 52 -0.74 -16.15 9.04
N GLY A 53 -1.36 -15.20 9.73
CA GLY A 53 -0.73 -14.44 10.80
C GLY A 53 0.00 -13.21 10.26
N THR A 54 0.56 -12.42 11.17
CA THR A 54 1.26 -11.17 10.85
C THR A 54 2.76 -11.36 10.99
N GLY A 55 3.51 -10.97 9.96
CA GLY A 55 4.97 -10.94 9.96
C GLY A 55 5.51 -9.55 9.65
N VAL A 56 6.72 -9.26 10.07
CA VAL A 56 7.46 -8.05 9.72
C VAL A 56 8.89 -8.41 9.34
N THR A 57 9.40 -7.83 8.25
CA THR A 57 10.81 -8.03 7.85
C THR A 57 11.74 -7.42 8.89
N ALA A 58 12.72 -8.20 9.35
CA ALA A 58 13.61 -7.84 10.46
C ALA A 58 15.11 -8.05 10.12
N MET A 59 15.46 -8.00 8.83
CA MET A 59 16.82 -8.02 8.33
C MET A 59 17.41 -6.61 8.30
N GLU A 60 18.72 -6.49 8.42
CA GLU A 60 19.45 -5.24 8.15
C GLU A 60 19.49 -4.92 6.65
N ALA A 61 19.56 -5.93 5.80
CA ALA A 61 19.62 -5.82 4.35
C ALA A 61 18.60 -6.77 3.68
N PRO A 62 17.31 -6.41 3.66
CA PRO A 62 16.28 -7.19 3.00
C PRO A 62 16.53 -7.29 1.49
N LYS A 63 16.27 -8.46 0.92
CA LYS A 63 16.40 -8.68 -0.52
C LYS A 63 15.28 -7.99 -1.30
N THR A 64 15.57 -7.53 -2.52
CA THR A 64 14.56 -7.16 -3.51
C THR A 64 13.91 -8.43 -4.04
N ILE A 65 12.59 -8.57 -3.91
CA ILE A 65 11.83 -9.73 -4.40
C ILE A 65 11.18 -9.40 -5.74
N HIS A 66 11.43 -10.24 -6.73
CA HIS A 66 10.79 -10.19 -8.06
C HIS A 66 9.65 -11.22 -8.09
N ASP A 67 8.55 -10.89 -7.44
CA ASP A 67 7.36 -11.73 -7.24
C ASP A 67 6.38 -11.66 -8.43
N PHE A 68 6.91 -11.55 -9.62
CA PHE A 68 6.20 -11.48 -10.90
C PHE A 68 6.86 -12.38 -11.96
N GLY A 69 6.17 -12.61 -13.07
CA GLY A 69 6.69 -13.42 -14.17
C GLY A 69 6.30 -12.88 -15.54
N GLY A 70 7.10 -13.21 -16.58
CA GLY A 70 6.77 -12.88 -17.97
C GLY A 70 7.09 -11.42 -18.36
N PHE A 71 7.96 -10.74 -17.62
CA PHE A 71 8.38 -9.37 -17.90
C PHE A 71 9.77 -9.30 -18.55
N PRO A 72 10.16 -8.14 -19.13
CA PRO A 72 11.50 -7.94 -19.69
C PRO A 72 12.62 -8.15 -18.65
N GLN A 73 13.78 -8.64 -19.09
CA GLN A 73 14.94 -8.90 -18.24
C GLN A 73 15.36 -7.66 -17.43
N ALA A 74 15.29 -6.47 -18.02
CA ALA A 74 15.62 -5.22 -17.35
C ALA A 74 14.85 -5.01 -16.02
N LEU A 75 13.64 -5.54 -15.90
CA LEU A 75 12.87 -5.45 -14.65
C LEU A 75 13.43 -6.41 -13.58
N TYR A 76 13.89 -7.60 -13.97
CA TYR A 76 14.56 -8.53 -13.05
C TYR A 76 15.96 -8.06 -12.63
N ASP A 77 16.61 -7.26 -13.47
CA ASP A 77 17.93 -6.67 -13.18
C ASP A 77 17.81 -5.43 -12.27
N THR A 78 16.60 -4.93 -12.05
CA THR A 78 16.37 -3.79 -11.17
C THR A 78 16.39 -4.23 -9.72
N HIS A 79 17.19 -3.54 -8.88
CA HIS A 79 17.28 -3.78 -7.45
C HIS A 79 16.99 -2.49 -6.67
N TYR A 80 16.40 -2.65 -5.51
CA TYR A 80 16.14 -1.55 -4.57
C TYR A 80 16.73 -1.89 -3.20
N PRO A 81 18.01 -1.62 -2.97
CA PRO A 81 18.76 -2.08 -1.80
C PRO A 81 18.56 -1.16 -0.59
N ALA A 82 17.32 -0.76 -0.31
CA ALA A 82 17.02 0.01 0.89
C ALA A 82 17.39 -0.78 2.15
N PRO A 83 17.99 -0.12 3.15
CA PRO A 83 18.29 -0.79 4.41
C PRO A 83 17.01 -1.20 5.12
N GLY A 84 17.07 -2.34 5.83
CA GLY A 84 16.04 -2.73 6.79
C GLY A 84 16.25 -2.02 8.13
N SER A 85 15.35 -2.29 9.08
CA SER A 85 15.46 -1.81 10.46
C SER A 85 14.94 -2.86 11.44
N PRO A 86 15.80 -3.73 11.96
CA PRO A 86 15.43 -4.67 13.01
C PRO A 86 14.83 -4.00 14.25
N GLU A 87 15.29 -2.79 14.59
CA GLU A 87 14.76 -1.99 15.69
C GLU A 87 13.31 -1.58 15.45
N LEU A 88 13.00 -1.07 14.25
CA LEU A 88 11.62 -0.72 13.87
C LEU A 88 10.74 -1.97 13.81
N ALA A 89 11.28 -3.08 13.33
CA ALA A 89 10.57 -4.36 13.35
C ALA A 89 10.19 -4.78 14.77
N GLN A 90 11.11 -4.66 15.72
CA GLN A 90 10.83 -4.95 17.13
C GLN A 90 9.82 -3.95 17.72
N GLN A 91 9.95 -2.67 17.39
CA GLN A 91 8.98 -1.64 17.80
C GLN A 91 7.56 -1.98 17.32
N LEU A 92 7.41 -2.51 16.10
CA LEU A 92 6.11 -2.97 15.59
C LEU A 92 5.56 -4.16 16.38
N VAL A 93 6.39 -5.11 16.77
CA VAL A 93 5.98 -6.23 17.63
C VAL A 93 5.39 -5.71 18.94
N ASP A 94 6.07 -4.77 19.57
CA ASP A 94 5.66 -4.21 20.86
C ASP A 94 4.38 -3.34 20.72
N LEU A 95 4.33 -2.50 19.70
CA LEU A 95 3.18 -1.61 19.40
C LEU A 95 1.90 -2.37 19.09
N LEU A 96 2.01 -3.47 18.34
CA LEU A 96 0.85 -4.22 17.89
C LEU A 96 0.35 -5.23 18.92
N ALA A 97 1.08 -5.42 20.03
CA ALA A 97 0.63 -6.30 21.11
C ALA A 97 -0.82 -6.01 21.54
N PRO A 98 -1.65 -7.03 21.85
CA PRO A 98 -1.32 -8.45 21.97
C PRO A 98 -1.40 -9.25 20.64
N VAL A 99 -1.46 -8.59 19.47
CA VAL A 99 -1.41 -9.28 18.17
C VAL A 99 -0.03 -9.91 18.02
N PRO A 100 0.08 -11.23 17.81
CA PRO A 100 1.36 -11.85 17.58
C PRO A 100 1.93 -11.43 16.22
N VAL A 101 3.11 -10.82 16.22
CA VAL A 101 3.86 -10.44 15.02
C VAL A 101 5.16 -11.22 14.99
N THR A 102 5.39 -11.96 13.90
CA THR A 102 6.61 -12.74 13.69
C THR A 102 7.69 -11.89 13.06
N LEU A 103 8.88 -11.85 13.66
CA LEU A 103 10.06 -11.24 13.06
C LEU A 103 10.59 -12.16 11.95
N ASP A 104 10.45 -11.76 10.70
CA ASP A 104 11.01 -12.46 9.55
C ASP A 104 12.45 -11.99 9.32
N LYS A 105 13.41 -12.88 9.56
CA LYS A 105 14.84 -12.57 9.46
C LYS A 105 15.50 -13.04 8.17
N GLU A 106 14.76 -13.76 7.28
CA GLU A 106 15.38 -14.37 6.09
C GLU A 106 14.41 -14.73 4.96
N ALA A 107 13.14 -15.01 5.25
CA ALA A 107 12.24 -15.64 4.29
C ALA A 107 11.75 -14.67 3.21
N TRP A 108 11.24 -13.51 3.62
CA TRP A 108 10.73 -12.48 2.72
C TRP A 108 11.80 -11.43 2.38
N GLY A 109 11.39 -10.24 2.07
CA GLY A 109 12.19 -9.07 1.73
C GLY A 109 11.25 -7.93 1.34
N PHE A 110 11.60 -7.14 0.32
CA PHE A 110 10.72 -6.13 -0.25
C PHE A 110 10.18 -6.65 -1.58
N ASP A 111 8.87 -6.83 -1.70
CA ASP A 111 8.20 -7.24 -2.94
C ASP A 111 7.96 -6.06 -3.88
N HIS A 112 7.53 -6.32 -5.14
CA HIS A 112 7.39 -5.27 -6.14
C HIS A 112 6.30 -4.26 -5.82
N GLY A 113 5.28 -4.62 -5.03
CA GLY A 113 4.28 -3.67 -4.54
C GLY A 113 4.91 -2.63 -3.61
N SER A 114 5.97 -2.97 -2.89
CA SER A 114 6.73 -2.05 -2.03
C SER A 114 7.87 -1.35 -2.79
N TRP A 115 8.88 -2.09 -3.26
CA TRP A 115 10.03 -1.46 -3.89
C TRP A 115 9.70 -0.80 -5.23
N GLY A 116 8.71 -1.31 -5.97
CA GLY A 116 8.35 -0.79 -7.28
C GLY A 116 7.78 0.63 -7.26
N VAL A 117 7.10 1.02 -6.18
CA VAL A 117 6.63 2.41 -5.98
C VAL A 117 7.71 3.26 -5.31
N LEU A 118 8.43 2.70 -4.34
CA LEU A 118 9.43 3.45 -3.57
C LEU A 118 10.67 3.81 -4.38
N ILE A 119 11.06 3.02 -5.37
CA ILE A 119 12.16 3.37 -6.30
C ILE A 119 11.88 4.65 -7.09
N LYS A 120 10.60 5.00 -7.29
CA LYS A 120 10.22 6.25 -7.94
C LYS A 120 10.16 7.42 -6.95
N MET A 121 9.73 7.16 -5.71
CA MET A 121 9.65 8.18 -4.67
C MET A 121 11.03 8.52 -4.09
N TYR A 122 11.82 7.50 -3.81
CA TYR A 122 13.12 7.60 -3.12
C TYR A 122 14.17 6.76 -3.86
N PRO A 123 14.64 7.21 -5.03
CA PRO A 123 15.53 6.42 -5.90
C PRO A 123 16.90 6.09 -5.28
N ASP A 124 17.34 6.87 -4.29
CA ASP A 124 18.62 6.65 -3.61
C ASP A 124 18.60 5.43 -2.68
N ALA A 125 17.41 4.85 -2.40
CA ALA A 125 17.23 3.65 -1.57
C ALA A 125 17.95 3.73 -0.21
N ASP A 126 17.98 4.92 0.40
CA ASP A 126 18.76 5.21 1.62
C ASP A 126 17.88 5.39 2.88
N ILE A 127 16.56 5.27 2.76
CA ILE A 127 15.63 5.34 3.88
C ILE A 127 15.41 3.94 4.44
N PRO A 128 15.66 3.70 5.75
CA PRO A 128 15.38 2.42 6.37
C PRO A 128 13.89 2.07 6.25
N MET A 129 13.59 0.81 5.93
CA MET A 129 12.22 0.37 5.81
C MET A 129 11.98 -1.05 6.30
N VAL A 130 10.76 -1.31 6.73
CA VAL A 130 10.27 -2.64 7.05
C VAL A 130 8.98 -2.90 6.31
N GLN A 131 8.73 -4.14 5.94
CA GLN A 131 7.46 -4.54 5.35
C GLN A 131 6.68 -5.36 6.36
N LEU A 132 5.40 -5.00 6.56
CA LEU A 132 4.44 -5.69 7.42
C LEU A 132 3.50 -6.51 6.54
N SER A 133 3.31 -7.80 6.85
CA SER A 133 2.41 -8.66 6.09
C SER A 133 0.93 -8.40 6.43
N ILE A 134 0.07 -8.76 5.49
CA ILE A 134 -1.39 -8.75 5.67
C ILE A 134 -1.83 -10.13 6.15
N ASP A 135 -2.49 -10.20 7.30
CA ASP A 135 -3.03 -11.46 7.82
C ASP A 135 -4.29 -11.89 7.06
N SER A 136 -4.16 -12.90 6.21
CA SER A 136 -5.22 -13.44 5.36
C SER A 136 -6.38 -14.08 6.13
N THR A 137 -6.22 -14.31 7.43
CA THR A 137 -7.23 -14.93 8.29
C THR A 137 -8.16 -13.92 8.95
N LYS A 138 -7.89 -12.62 8.78
CA LYS A 138 -8.60 -11.55 9.47
C LYS A 138 -9.61 -10.83 8.57
N PRO A 139 -10.71 -10.35 9.14
CA PRO A 139 -11.70 -9.56 8.39
C PRO A 139 -11.18 -8.13 8.11
N ALA A 140 -11.79 -7.46 7.14
CA ALA A 140 -11.44 -6.10 6.74
C ALA A 140 -11.39 -5.10 7.91
N ALA A 141 -12.34 -5.16 8.84
CA ALA A 141 -12.37 -4.32 10.04
C ALA A 141 -11.08 -4.41 10.86
N TRP A 142 -10.51 -5.60 10.98
CA TRP A 142 -9.28 -5.82 11.73
C TRP A 142 -8.09 -5.07 11.10
N HIS A 143 -8.00 -5.03 9.78
CA HIS A 143 -6.93 -4.30 9.08
C HIS A 143 -7.02 -2.78 9.27
N LEU A 144 -8.25 -2.24 9.34
CA LEU A 144 -8.45 -0.85 9.69
C LEU A 144 -8.00 -0.56 11.13
N GLU A 145 -8.33 -1.45 12.08
CA GLU A 145 -7.86 -1.31 13.48
C GLU A 145 -6.34 -1.44 13.60
N MET A 146 -5.69 -2.27 12.78
CA MET A 146 -4.23 -2.30 12.70
C MET A 146 -3.66 -0.96 12.24
N GLY A 147 -4.28 -0.33 11.24
CA GLY A 147 -3.92 1.03 10.81
C GLY A 147 -4.01 2.06 11.94
N ARG A 148 -5.05 1.98 12.79
CA ARG A 148 -5.19 2.84 13.98
C ARG A 148 -4.03 2.69 14.96
N LYS A 149 -3.57 1.45 15.18
CA LYS A 149 -2.41 1.21 16.04
C LYS A 149 -1.13 1.80 15.43
N LEU A 150 -0.94 1.66 14.13
CA LEU A 150 0.23 2.17 13.42
C LEU A 150 0.26 3.71 13.33
N ALA A 151 -0.86 4.40 13.54
CA ALA A 151 -0.97 5.85 13.42
C ALA A 151 0.04 6.63 14.27
N THR A 152 0.41 6.11 15.45
CA THR A 152 1.35 6.75 16.38
C THR A 152 2.76 6.87 15.82
N LEU A 153 3.17 5.95 14.94
CA LEU A 153 4.49 5.98 14.29
C LEU A 153 4.69 7.24 13.44
N ARG A 154 3.60 7.79 12.91
CA ARG A 154 3.62 9.02 12.11
C ARG A 154 4.13 10.22 12.91
N ASP A 155 3.85 10.27 14.21
CA ASP A 155 4.32 11.31 15.12
C ASP A 155 5.83 11.18 15.44
N GLU A 156 6.39 10.00 15.20
CA GLU A 156 7.81 9.70 15.40
C GLU A 156 8.67 9.97 14.14
N GLY A 157 8.04 10.40 13.06
CA GLY A 157 8.71 10.65 11.78
C GLY A 157 8.80 9.42 10.89
N ILE A 158 7.98 8.39 11.15
CA ILE A 158 7.89 7.16 10.35
C ILE A 158 6.69 7.28 9.42
N MET A 159 6.92 7.11 8.11
CA MET A 159 5.87 7.15 7.11
C MET A 159 5.21 5.77 6.98
N LEU A 160 3.88 5.74 6.98
CA LEU A 160 3.12 4.54 6.62
C LEU A 160 2.81 4.58 5.12
N VAL A 161 3.29 3.59 4.39
CA VAL A 161 3.00 3.39 2.97
C VAL A 161 2.26 2.08 2.80
N ALA A 162 1.08 2.12 2.22
CA ALA A 162 0.31 0.93 1.86
C ALA A 162 0.22 0.84 0.33
N SER A 163 0.47 -0.34 -0.22
CA SER A 163 0.53 -0.58 -1.65
C SER A 163 -0.45 -1.68 -2.07
N GLY A 164 -1.34 -1.35 -2.99
CA GLY A 164 -2.39 -2.24 -3.49
C GLY A 164 -3.12 -1.61 -4.67
N ASN A 165 -4.34 -2.03 -4.94
CA ASN A 165 -5.22 -1.43 -5.95
C ASN A 165 -6.67 -1.61 -5.50
N VAL A 166 -7.45 -0.54 -5.43
CA VAL A 166 -8.86 -0.62 -4.99
C VAL A 166 -9.75 -1.36 -5.99
N VAL A 167 -9.35 -1.41 -7.25
CA VAL A 167 -9.88 -2.33 -8.27
C VAL A 167 -8.70 -3.14 -8.78
N HIS A 168 -8.77 -4.46 -8.67
CA HIS A 168 -7.73 -5.38 -9.12
C HIS A 168 -8.33 -6.68 -9.63
N ASN A 169 -8.69 -6.71 -10.93
CA ASN A 169 -9.21 -7.91 -11.56
C ASN A 169 -8.44 -8.24 -12.86
N LEU A 170 -7.35 -8.98 -12.69
CA LEU A 170 -6.50 -9.39 -13.81
C LEU A 170 -7.20 -10.35 -14.79
N ARG A 171 -8.28 -11.03 -14.37
CA ARG A 171 -9.04 -11.92 -15.26
C ARG A 171 -9.80 -11.17 -16.35
N THR A 172 -10.11 -9.90 -16.09
CA THR A 172 -10.82 -9.02 -17.03
C THR A 172 -9.91 -7.96 -17.63
N ALA A 173 -8.62 -7.92 -17.23
CA ALA A 173 -7.68 -6.92 -17.69
C ALA A 173 -7.51 -6.94 -19.21
N ARG A 174 -7.56 -5.76 -19.81
CA ARG A 174 -7.32 -5.57 -21.24
C ARG A 174 -5.83 -5.41 -21.49
N TRP A 175 -5.15 -6.53 -21.66
CA TRP A 175 -3.69 -6.56 -21.87
C TRP A 175 -3.23 -5.87 -23.16
N HIS A 176 -4.15 -5.70 -24.12
CA HIS A 176 -3.92 -5.06 -25.42
C HIS A 176 -5.16 -4.27 -25.82
N GLY A 177 -4.97 -3.13 -26.49
CA GLY A 177 -6.06 -2.34 -27.04
C GLY A 177 -6.41 -1.10 -26.20
N GLU A 178 -7.68 -0.70 -26.22
CA GLU A 178 -8.14 0.51 -25.54
C GLU A 178 -8.10 0.37 -24.01
N ASN A 179 -7.60 1.40 -23.34
CA ASN A 179 -7.55 1.50 -21.88
C ASN A 179 -8.85 2.10 -21.31
N THR A 180 -10.02 1.72 -21.87
CA THR A 180 -11.31 2.21 -21.39
C THR A 180 -11.73 1.43 -20.14
N PRO A 181 -11.99 2.10 -19.00
CA PRO A 181 -12.44 1.44 -17.80
C PRO A 181 -13.78 0.70 -18.01
N TYR A 182 -13.92 -0.46 -17.36
CA TYR A 182 -15.23 -1.09 -17.27
C TYR A 182 -16.18 -0.24 -16.41
N PRO A 183 -17.49 -0.17 -16.74
CA PRO A 183 -18.45 0.59 -15.96
C PRO A 183 -18.47 0.20 -14.46
N TRP A 184 -18.39 -1.10 -14.16
CA TRP A 184 -18.35 -1.59 -12.79
C TRP A 184 -17.06 -1.16 -12.05
N ALA A 185 -15.92 -1.10 -12.76
CA ALA A 185 -14.65 -0.66 -12.19
C ALA A 185 -14.68 0.83 -11.86
N SER A 186 -15.23 1.65 -12.78
CA SER A 186 -15.43 3.08 -12.57
C SER A 186 -16.39 3.35 -11.42
N ALA A 187 -17.50 2.61 -11.33
CA ALA A 187 -18.49 2.77 -10.28
C ALA A 187 -17.88 2.43 -8.89
N PHE A 188 -17.14 1.32 -8.80
CA PHE A 188 -16.51 0.93 -7.54
C PHE A 188 -15.37 1.89 -7.16
N ASN A 189 -14.55 2.35 -8.10
CA ASN A 189 -13.53 3.37 -7.84
C ASN A 189 -14.16 4.68 -7.30
N ALA A 190 -15.28 5.10 -7.87
CA ALA A 190 -16.04 6.27 -7.41
C ALA A 190 -16.61 6.04 -6.00
N TYR A 191 -17.15 4.84 -5.73
CA TYR A 191 -17.63 4.46 -4.41
C TYR A 191 -16.52 4.53 -3.35
N VAL A 192 -15.33 4.03 -3.65
CA VAL A 192 -14.18 4.13 -2.75
C VAL A 192 -13.87 5.59 -2.45
N LYS A 193 -13.73 6.43 -3.47
CA LYS A 193 -13.43 7.87 -3.30
C LYS A 193 -14.46 8.59 -2.43
N ALA A 194 -15.74 8.29 -2.61
CA ALA A 194 -16.83 8.91 -1.85
C ALA A 194 -16.84 8.53 -0.36
N ASN A 195 -16.14 7.47 0.03
CA ASN A 195 -16.16 6.94 1.40
C ASN A 195 -14.81 7.03 2.13
N LEU A 196 -13.81 7.72 1.56
CA LEU A 196 -12.47 7.84 2.17
C LEU A 196 -12.49 8.57 3.53
N THR A 197 -13.39 9.54 3.69
CA THR A 197 -13.52 10.37 4.89
C THR A 197 -14.72 10.00 5.75
N TRP A 198 -15.21 8.76 5.61
CA TRP A 198 -16.35 8.30 6.38
C TRP A 198 -15.99 8.24 7.87
N GLN A 199 -16.90 8.75 8.73
CA GLN A 199 -16.76 8.76 10.17
C GLN A 199 -17.94 8.05 10.82
N GLY A 200 -17.65 7.07 11.64
CA GLY A 200 -18.64 6.28 12.34
C GLY A 200 -18.06 4.98 12.90
N PRO A 201 -18.90 4.08 13.38
CA PRO A 201 -18.46 2.77 13.88
C PRO A 201 -17.81 1.94 12.77
N VAL A 202 -16.68 1.29 13.07
CA VAL A 202 -15.91 0.50 12.10
C VAL A 202 -16.75 -0.55 11.37
N GLU A 203 -17.66 -1.19 12.10
CA GLU A 203 -18.54 -2.23 11.58
C GLU A 203 -19.49 -1.72 10.49
N LYS A 204 -19.74 -0.40 10.47
CA LYS A 204 -20.60 0.27 9.48
C LYS A 204 -19.81 0.99 8.41
N HIS A 205 -18.47 0.96 8.47
CA HIS A 205 -17.64 1.65 7.50
C HIS A 205 -17.86 1.05 6.10
N PRO A 206 -18.28 1.87 5.09
CA PRO A 206 -18.58 1.36 3.76
C PRO A 206 -17.41 0.60 3.12
N LEU A 207 -16.17 1.04 3.34
CA LEU A 207 -14.98 0.39 2.78
C LEU A 207 -14.53 -0.84 3.59
N VAL A 208 -14.98 -1.03 4.81
CA VAL A 208 -14.86 -2.31 5.54
C VAL A 208 -15.85 -3.33 4.97
N ASN A 209 -17.04 -2.86 4.61
CA ASN A 209 -18.10 -3.67 4.02
C ASN A 209 -18.13 -3.56 2.48
N TYR A 210 -16.95 -3.34 1.85
CA TYR A 210 -16.83 -3.07 0.42
C TYR A 210 -17.47 -4.12 -0.50
N LEU A 211 -17.59 -5.35 -0.02
CA LEU A 211 -18.24 -6.44 -0.75
C LEU A 211 -19.78 -6.31 -0.83
N GLU A 212 -20.40 -5.44 -0.02
CA GLU A 212 -21.84 -5.13 -0.12
C GLU A 212 -22.15 -4.24 -1.33
N HIS A 213 -21.16 -3.54 -1.87
CA HIS A 213 -21.31 -2.82 -3.13
C HIS A 213 -21.37 -3.81 -4.30
N GLU A 214 -22.30 -3.61 -5.25
CA GLU A 214 -22.53 -4.52 -6.38
C GLU A 214 -21.27 -4.82 -7.22
N GLY A 215 -20.37 -3.84 -7.34
CA GLY A 215 -19.07 -3.99 -8.00
C GLY A 215 -17.94 -4.54 -7.11
N GLY A 216 -18.18 -4.75 -5.82
CA GLY A 216 -17.13 -5.07 -4.85
C GLY A 216 -16.39 -6.36 -5.15
N SER A 217 -17.13 -7.48 -5.29
CA SER A 217 -16.54 -8.79 -5.61
C SER A 217 -15.93 -8.85 -7.02
N LEU A 218 -16.50 -8.09 -7.98
CA LEU A 218 -15.97 -8.04 -9.34
C LEU A 218 -14.68 -7.20 -9.40
N SER A 219 -14.63 -6.12 -8.63
CA SER A 219 -13.43 -5.27 -8.51
C SER A 219 -12.31 -5.97 -7.76
N ASN A 220 -12.66 -6.77 -6.74
CA ASN A 220 -11.72 -7.46 -5.87
C ASN A 220 -12.12 -8.94 -5.74
N PRO A 221 -11.78 -9.79 -6.73
CA PRO A 221 -12.04 -11.23 -6.65
C PRO A 221 -11.33 -11.90 -5.47
N THR A 222 -10.25 -11.30 -5.01
CA THR A 222 -9.47 -11.64 -3.81
C THR A 222 -9.14 -10.35 -3.04
N PRO A 223 -9.03 -10.40 -1.70
CA PRO A 223 -9.04 -9.19 -0.87
C PRO A 223 -7.70 -8.46 -0.78
N GLU A 224 -6.59 -9.13 -1.06
CA GLU A 224 -5.23 -8.67 -0.70
C GLU A 224 -4.85 -7.31 -1.29
N HIS A 225 -5.35 -6.97 -2.50
CA HIS A 225 -5.05 -5.67 -3.12
C HIS A 225 -5.89 -4.52 -2.58
N PHE A 226 -7.05 -4.81 -2.00
CA PHE A 226 -7.90 -3.80 -1.39
C PHE A 226 -7.52 -3.48 0.07
N LEU A 227 -7.15 -4.50 0.83
CA LEU A 227 -6.90 -4.39 2.27
C LEU A 227 -5.85 -3.35 2.67
N PRO A 228 -4.76 -3.09 1.91
CA PRO A 228 -3.78 -2.06 2.24
C PRO A 228 -4.39 -0.66 2.44
N LEU A 229 -5.44 -0.31 1.69
CA LEU A 229 -6.14 0.97 1.89
C LEU A 229 -6.64 1.14 3.32
N LEU A 230 -7.14 0.07 3.94
CA LEU A 230 -7.72 0.14 5.29
C LEU A 230 -6.69 0.47 6.36
N TYR A 231 -5.42 0.12 6.17
CA TYR A 231 -4.34 0.53 7.08
C TYR A 231 -4.13 2.05 7.05
N VAL A 232 -4.21 2.67 5.88
CA VAL A 232 -4.09 4.12 5.73
C VAL A 232 -5.30 4.85 6.28
N LEU A 233 -6.51 4.35 6.00
CA LEU A 233 -7.74 4.92 6.56
C LEU A 233 -7.81 4.77 8.08
N GLY A 234 -7.29 3.66 8.62
CA GLY A 234 -7.15 3.48 10.06
C GLY A 234 -6.18 4.47 10.71
N ALA A 235 -5.14 4.87 9.97
CA ALA A 235 -4.15 5.85 10.46
C ALA A 235 -4.64 7.31 10.38
N TRP A 236 -5.80 7.57 9.80
CA TRP A 236 -6.43 8.88 9.79
C TRP A 236 -7.04 9.22 11.15
N ASP A 237 -6.83 10.43 11.64
CA ASP A 237 -7.36 10.91 12.92
C ASP A 237 -8.77 11.55 12.83
N GLY A 238 -9.35 11.60 11.63
CA GLY A 238 -10.65 12.20 11.38
C GLY A 238 -10.62 13.73 11.16
N GLN A 239 -9.46 14.37 11.24
CA GLN A 239 -9.28 15.82 11.10
C GLN A 239 -8.31 16.21 9.99
N GLU A 240 -7.27 15.40 9.78
CA GLU A 240 -6.27 15.65 8.74
C GLU A 240 -6.92 15.67 7.35
N PRO A 241 -6.38 16.44 6.39
CA PRO A 241 -6.83 16.39 5.00
C PRO A 241 -6.63 14.98 4.43
N VAL A 242 -7.62 14.53 3.67
CA VAL A 242 -7.50 13.33 2.83
C VAL A 242 -7.54 13.78 1.38
N THR A 243 -6.48 13.51 0.65
CA THR A 243 -6.33 13.93 -0.76
C THR A 243 -6.13 12.73 -1.67
N ILE A 244 -6.37 12.94 -2.96
CA ILE A 244 -6.21 11.94 -4.00
C ILE A 244 -5.16 12.45 -4.99
N PRO A 245 -3.86 12.20 -4.75
CA PRO A 245 -2.80 12.67 -5.63
C PRO A 245 -2.80 11.98 -7.00
N ILE A 246 -3.37 10.79 -7.09
CA ILE A 246 -3.42 9.99 -8.32
C ILE A 246 -4.80 9.35 -8.42
N ASP A 247 -5.41 9.43 -9.60
CA ASP A 247 -6.64 8.71 -9.95
C ASP A 247 -6.52 8.20 -11.39
N GLY A 248 -7.14 7.07 -11.67
CA GLY A 248 -7.15 6.46 -12.99
C GLY A 248 -7.41 4.96 -12.91
N ILE A 249 -7.78 4.38 -14.04
CA ILE A 249 -7.96 2.94 -14.18
C ILE A 249 -7.22 2.50 -15.44
N GLU A 250 -6.28 1.60 -15.27
CA GLU A 250 -5.48 0.99 -16.32
C GLU A 250 -6.05 -0.38 -16.72
N MET A 251 -5.81 -0.79 -17.96
CA MET A 251 -6.24 -2.09 -18.50
C MET A 251 -7.73 -2.37 -18.27
N GLY A 252 -8.55 -1.32 -18.09
CA GLY A 252 -9.99 -1.42 -17.82
C GLY A 252 -10.38 -1.85 -16.41
N SER A 253 -9.51 -2.49 -15.64
CA SER A 253 -9.83 -3.14 -14.36
C SER A 253 -8.72 -3.09 -13.30
N LEU A 254 -7.74 -2.18 -13.43
CA LEU A 254 -6.73 -1.90 -12.41
C LEU A 254 -6.80 -0.42 -12.01
N SER A 255 -7.20 -0.13 -10.80
CA SER A 255 -7.25 1.25 -10.30
C SER A 255 -5.87 1.70 -9.83
N MET A 256 -5.42 2.82 -10.35
CA MET A 256 -4.21 3.53 -9.92
C MET A 256 -4.50 4.55 -8.82
N LEU A 257 -5.72 4.55 -8.27
CA LEU A 257 -6.11 5.45 -7.18
C LEU A 257 -5.06 5.42 -6.07
N SER A 258 -4.60 6.59 -5.70
CA SER A 258 -3.73 6.78 -4.53
C SER A 258 -4.36 7.78 -3.58
N VAL A 259 -4.16 7.57 -2.29
CA VAL A 259 -4.76 8.36 -1.21
C VAL A 259 -3.65 8.82 -0.28
N GLN A 260 -3.69 10.08 0.10
CA GLN A 260 -2.81 10.65 1.13
C GLN A 260 -3.65 11.16 2.30
N VAL A 261 -3.21 10.83 3.49
CA VAL A 261 -3.74 11.31 4.77
C VAL A 261 -2.65 12.16 5.44
N GLY A 262 -2.98 13.42 5.73
CA GLY A 262 -2.03 14.39 6.31
C GLY A 262 -1.12 15.08 5.32
#